data_726552e0883119b4bd56d312a90eb0ad
#
_entry.id   726552e0883119b4bd56d312a90eb0ad
#
_cell.length_a   1.000
_cell.length_b   1.000
_cell.length_c   1.000
_cell.angle_alpha   90.00
_cell.angle_beta   90.00
_cell.angle_gamma   90.00
#
_symmetry.space_group_name_H-M   'P 1'
#
loop_
_entity.id
_entity.type
_entity.pdbx_description
1 polymer ?
#
loop_
_entity_poly.entity_id
_entity_poly.type
_entity_poly.pdbx_seq_one_letter_code
_entity_poly.pdbx_strand_id
1 'polypeptide(L)'
;MDNTIIDYRNAFWHTALSTGIFTERDKISFSNNHDQVPNKNEIKNRLILEEGGNYKWESLQGQVYGQYIHNAGIYPGVANFLLHSKVRGVKVYIISHKTEFGHYDKSQTPLRKAALNFLEQKDLLSGDYGIQEKDIFFFDTRHEKVNKVAELNCTYFIDDLPEIFREDNFPENTTEILFDIQSEHAMNYTFNSWWGINELVFNQIKTSDIAAYVEKGVNKKVKSVQIMKGRGNSSVYKIEMNSGQEFAGKLYPDPTFDDRDRLEKESKACRFLHSYGIKSIPEHVWSDTNLNFGLFKWINGKEMVEITDDNVNRTAEFVTSLAKLSEHTNNKEFPLASAACISGQMIEQQIHNRYATVHGYTDLNSELRRFLENDFAHTFEEILSKSKKIWPGDFETDLDDDYQLLSPSDFGFHNTLLTKDGIKFIDFEYFGWDDPVKLTCDFLLHPGMVLTNERKNIWVRRTKEIFSDDNCFQQRLSASYGLYGLCWCLIMLNVFLIDRQSEKNIMALEMSDIKAKKLEQLEKSKKMLLHLNEFHKNGLPYE
;
A
#
# COMPACT_ATOMS: atom_id res chain seq x y z
N MET A 1 13.41 -13.99 16.32
CA MET A 1 12.22 -13.29 16.84
C MET A 1 12.39 -11.78 16.66
N ASP A 2 13.39 -11.15 17.31
CA ASP A 2 13.70 -9.74 17.11
C ASP A 2 14.18 -9.55 15.66
N ASN A 3 13.77 -8.47 14.99
CA ASN A 3 14.03 -8.16 13.58
C ASN A 3 13.63 -9.23 12.55
N THR A 4 13.04 -10.33 12.99
CA THR A 4 12.47 -11.37 12.11
C THR A 4 10.95 -11.37 12.17
N ILE A 5 10.38 -11.38 13.39
CA ILE A 5 8.93 -11.32 13.65
C ILE A 5 8.54 -9.93 14.14
N ILE A 6 9.30 -9.41 15.14
CA ILE A 6 9.06 -8.09 15.72
C ILE A 6 9.85 -7.05 14.94
N ASP A 7 9.13 -6.07 14.42
CA ASP A 7 9.65 -4.96 13.64
C ASP A 7 9.99 -3.77 14.54
N TYR A 8 11.27 -3.52 14.73
CA TYR A 8 11.78 -2.41 15.53
C TYR A 8 12.17 -1.18 14.72
N ARG A 9 11.94 -1.13 13.39
CA ARG A 9 12.44 -0.05 12.52
C ARG A 9 12.12 1.34 13.06
N ASN A 10 10.87 1.57 13.47
CA ASN A 10 10.42 2.85 14.02
C ASN A 10 10.55 2.93 15.55
N ALA A 11 10.67 1.80 16.24
CA ALA A 11 10.67 1.74 17.70
C ALA A 11 11.86 2.47 18.32
N PHE A 12 13.04 2.43 17.70
CA PHE A 12 14.22 3.13 18.18
C PHE A 12 14.03 4.64 18.20
N TRP A 13 13.48 5.21 17.13
CA TRP A 13 13.21 6.64 17.06
C TRP A 13 12.15 7.08 18.07
N HIS A 14 11.02 6.41 18.11
CA HIS A 14 9.95 6.73 19.06
C HIS A 14 10.38 6.59 20.52
N THR A 15 11.19 5.59 20.83
CA THR A 15 11.76 5.44 22.17
C THR A 15 12.76 6.53 22.49
N ALA A 16 13.62 6.91 21.55
CA ALA A 16 14.59 7.98 21.73
C ALA A 16 13.91 9.34 21.98
N LEU A 17 12.79 9.61 21.29
CA LEU A 17 11.94 10.78 21.56
C LEU A 17 11.32 10.72 22.97
N SER A 18 10.70 9.58 23.32
CA SER A 18 10.01 9.38 24.60
C SER A 18 10.96 9.49 25.81
N THR A 19 12.23 9.14 25.62
CA THR A 19 13.27 9.17 26.66
C THR A 19 14.09 10.47 26.67
N GLY A 20 13.81 11.40 25.74
CA GLY A 20 14.50 12.69 25.63
C GLY A 20 15.95 12.59 25.12
N ILE A 21 16.33 11.45 24.51
CA ILE A 21 17.62 11.28 23.84
C ILE A 21 17.67 12.16 22.58
N PHE A 22 16.57 12.21 21.82
CA PHE A 22 16.38 13.08 20.68
C PHE A 22 15.08 13.87 20.79
N THR A 23 14.94 14.90 19.96
CA THR A 23 13.74 15.71 19.77
C THR A 23 13.28 15.60 18.30
N GLU A 24 12.04 15.98 17.99
CA GLU A 24 11.56 16.01 16.59
C GLU A 24 12.44 16.90 15.68
N ARG A 25 13.11 17.92 16.23
CA ARG A 25 14.03 18.78 15.47
C ARG A 25 15.30 18.05 15.04
N ASP A 26 15.72 17.04 15.79
CA ASP A 26 16.90 16.24 15.47
C ASP A 26 16.68 15.37 14.23
N LYS A 27 15.44 15.06 13.88
CA LYS A 27 15.07 14.31 12.68
C LYS A 27 15.69 14.89 11.40
N ILE A 28 15.73 16.23 11.31
CA ILE A 28 16.31 16.98 10.19
C ILE A 28 17.81 16.66 9.99
N SER A 29 18.51 16.32 11.07
CA SER A 29 19.95 16.03 11.03
C SER A 29 20.29 14.62 10.52
N PHE A 30 19.30 13.71 10.42
CA PHE A 30 19.50 12.33 9.99
C PHE A 30 19.29 12.13 8.49
N SER A 31 18.39 12.87 7.86
CA SER A 31 18.06 12.75 6.44
C SER A 31 17.67 14.09 5.83
N ASN A 32 18.03 14.32 4.57
CA ASN A 32 17.51 15.44 3.78
C ASN A 32 16.00 15.31 3.47
N ASN A 33 15.42 14.16 3.75
CA ASN A 33 13.98 13.92 3.60
C ASN A 33 13.31 13.98 4.98
N HIS A 34 12.63 15.08 5.27
CA HIS A 34 11.99 15.39 6.55
C HIS A 34 10.91 14.39 6.99
N ASP A 35 10.36 13.61 6.06
CA ASP A 35 9.30 12.65 6.36
C ASP A 35 9.83 11.26 6.77
N GLN A 36 11.10 10.97 6.49
CA GLN A 36 11.68 9.67 6.79
C GLN A 36 12.09 9.55 8.26
N VAL A 37 11.60 8.50 8.94
CA VAL A 37 11.99 8.16 10.31
C VAL A 37 13.41 7.59 10.31
N PRO A 38 14.33 8.10 11.16
CA PRO A 38 15.69 7.56 11.27
C PRO A 38 15.70 6.08 11.64
N ASN A 39 16.47 5.29 10.91
CA ASN A 39 16.57 3.86 11.18
C ASN A 39 17.53 3.54 12.35
N LYS A 40 17.52 2.29 12.80
CA LYS A 40 18.35 1.79 13.91
C LYS A 40 19.83 2.11 13.74
N ASN A 41 20.38 1.93 12.53
CA ASN A 41 21.81 2.12 12.25
C ASN A 41 22.18 3.60 12.26
N GLU A 42 21.34 4.46 11.71
CA GLU A 42 21.51 5.92 11.73
C GLU A 42 21.53 6.43 13.17
N ILE A 43 20.57 6.01 14.00
CA ILE A 43 20.48 6.35 15.42
C ILE A 43 21.72 5.87 16.17
N LYS A 44 22.14 4.61 15.95
CA LYS A 44 23.36 4.04 16.55
C LYS A 44 24.59 4.88 16.19
N ASN A 45 24.80 5.11 14.90
CA ASN A 45 25.97 5.84 14.40
C ASN A 45 26.03 7.26 14.96
N ARG A 46 24.87 7.91 15.10
CA ARG A 46 24.79 9.25 15.69
C ARG A 46 25.17 9.25 17.17
N LEU A 47 24.63 8.29 17.94
CA LEU A 47 24.91 8.19 19.38
C LEU A 47 26.36 7.84 19.69
N ILE A 48 26.97 6.93 18.93
CA ILE A 48 28.36 6.48 19.17
C ILE A 48 29.36 7.64 19.04
N LEU A 49 29.05 8.66 18.25
CA LEU A 49 29.89 9.85 18.09
C LEU A 49 29.85 10.79 19.31
N GLU A 50 28.93 10.60 20.24
CA GLU A 50 28.80 11.42 21.43
C GLU A 50 29.63 10.84 22.60
N GLU A 51 29.94 11.69 23.57
CA GLU A 51 30.58 11.24 24.82
C GLU A 51 29.66 10.25 25.57
N GLY A 52 30.19 9.07 25.92
CA GLY A 52 29.42 7.99 26.50
C GLY A 52 28.43 7.30 25.54
N GLY A 53 28.61 7.49 24.21
CA GLY A 53 27.67 7.07 23.19
C GLY A 53 27.37 5.56 23.16
N ASN A 54 28.38 4.71 23.42
CA ASN A 54 28.14 3.26 23.55
C ASN A 54 27.19 2.92 24.71
N TYR A 55 27.37 3.57 25.86
CA TYR A 55 26.48 3.40 27.01
C TYR A 55 25.05 3.85 26.69
N LYS A 56 24.92 5.02 26.05
CA LYS A 56 23.61 5.55 25.62
C LYS A 56 22.92 4.58 24.64
N TRP A 57 23.68 4.06 23.68
CA TRP A 57 23.18 3.10 22.72
C TRP A 57 22.69 1.78 23.36
N GLU A 58 23.50 1.17 24.22
CA GLU A 58 23.13 -0.08 24.87
C GLU A 58 21.95 0.10 25.83
N SER A 59 21.91 1.26 26.55
CA SER A 59 20.75 1.63 27.37
C SER A 59 19.49 1.79 26.53
N LEU A 60 19.57 2.48 25.39
CA LEU A 60 18.43 2.64 24.47
C LEU A 60 17.96 1.28 23.94
N GLN A 61 18.88 0.38 23.56
CA GLN A 61 18.53 -0.97 23.15
C GLN A 61 17.75 -1.74 24.23
N GLY A 62 18.24 -1.71 25.47
CA GLY A 62 17.55 -2.34 26.60
C GLY A 62 16.13 -1.81 26.77
N GLN A 63 15.94 -0.50 26.67
CA GLN A 63 14.65 0.15 26.78
C GLN A 63 13.71 -0.22 25.61
N VAL A 64 14.20 -0.21 24.37
CA VAL A 64 13.41 -0.57 23.17
C VAL A 64 12.95 -2.02 23.23
N TYR A 65 13.83 -2.94 23.60
CA TYR A 65 13.49 -4.37 23.68
C TYR A 65 12.73 -4.75 24.96
N GLY A 66 12.65 -3.83 25.93
CA GLY A 66 11.99 -3.99 27.23
C GLY A 66 10.78 -3.09 27.40
N GLN A 67 10.95 -2.04 28.20
CA GLN A 67 9.87 -1.14 28.65
C GLN A 67 9.07 -0.52 27.48
N TYR A 68 9.74 -0.19 26.37
CA TYR A 68 9.16 0.50 25.21
C TYR A 68 8.90 -0.43 24.02
N ILE A 69 8.84 -1.75 24.23
CA ILE A 69 8.57 -2.71 23.15
C ILE A 69 7.23 -2.46 22.45
N HIS A 70 6.29 -1.80 23.11
CA HIS A 70 5.00 -1.40 22.53
C HIS A 70 5.10 -0.44 21.35
N ASN A 71 6.25 0.25 21.18
CA ASN A 71 6.56 1.07 20.00
C ASN A 71 6.94 0.23 18.77
N ALA A 72 7.17 -1.06 18.94
CA ALA A 72 7.47 -1.98 17.84
C ALA A 72 6.19 -2.45 17.14
N GLY A 73 6.37 -2.94 15.90
CA GLY A 73 5.34 -3.58 15.10
C GLY A 73 5.58 -5.09 14.95
N ILE A 74 4.70 -5.74 14.19
CA ILE A 74 4.93 -7.07 13.62
C ILE A 74 5.23 -6.87 12.15
N TYR A 75 6.24 -7.57 11.63
CA TYR A 75 6.50 -7.51 10.19
C TYR A 75 5.29 -7.96 9.38
N PRO A 76 4.91 -7.19 8.33
CA PRO A 76 3.82 -7.59 7.44
C PRO A 76 4.03 -8.99 6.88
N GLY A 77 2.96 -9.79 6.84
CA GLY A 77 3.00 -11.17 6.35
C GLY A 77 3.31 -12.24 7.40
N VAL A 78 3.83 -11.90 8.59
CA VAL A 78 4.05 -12.86 9.69
C VAL A 78 2.75 -13.53 10.11
N ALA A 79 1.71 -12.76 10.37
CA ALA A 79 0.41 -13.31 10.78
C ALA A 79 -0.20 -14.23 9.71
N ASN A 80 -0.05 -13.86 8.42
CA ASN A 80 -0.45 -14.71 7.30
C ASN A 80 0.32 -16.03 7.31
N PHE A 81 1.65 -15.99 7.47
CA PHE A 81 2.50 -17.19 7.54
C PHE A 81 2.06 -18.12 8.68
N LEU A 82 1.82 -17.59 9.85
CA LEU A 82 1.39 -18.37 11.03
C LEU A 82 0.01 -19.01 10.81
N LEU A 83 -0.93 -18.27 10.27
CA LEU A 83 -2.27 -18.79 10.00
C LEU A 83 -2.26 -19.85 8.88
N HIS A 84 -1.48 -19.63 7.80
CA HIS A 84 -1.29 -20.63 6.76
C HIS A 84 -0.62 -21.90 7.30
N SER A 85 0.38 -21.75 8.18
CA SER A 85 1.03 -22.89 8.85
C SER A 85 0.01 -23.73 9.62
N LYS A 86 -0.82 -23.08 10.44
CA LYS A 86 -1.88 -23.75 11.20
C LYS A 86 -2.87 -24.48 10.28
N VAL A 87 -3.39 -23.80 9.26
CA VAL A 87 -4.38 -24.35 8.33
C VAL A 87 -3.85 -25.57 7.57
N ARG A 88 -2.54 -25.55 7.27
CA ARG A 88 -1.85 -26.63 6.52
C ARG A 88 -1.17 -27.64 7.41
N GLY A 89 -1.36 -27.57 8.74
CA GLY A 89 -0.81 -28.52 9.70
C GLY A 89 0.70 -28.45 9.85
N VAL A 90 1.33 -27.35 9.49
CA VAL A 90 2.77 -27.10 9.68
C VAL A 90 3.01 -26.57 11.08
N LYS A 91 3.87 -27.26 11.84
CA LYS A 91 4.24 -26.81 13.19
C LYS A 91 5.27 -25.70 13.11
N VAL A 92 5.04 -24.62 13.84
CA VAL A 92 5.95 -23.47 13.96
C VAL A 92 6.46 -23.37 15.39
N TYR A 93 7.75 -23.07 15.51
CA TYR A 93 8.44 -22.76 16.76
C TYR A 93 9.11 -21.39 16.66
N ILE A 94 9.18 -20.66 17.77
CA ILE A 94 9.95 -19.42 17.88
C ILE A 94 11.17 -19.73 18.75
N ILE A 95 12.37 -19.59 18.17
CA ILE A 95 13.63 -19.86 18.86
C ILE A 95 14.47 -18.57 18.80
N SER A 96 14.72 -17.96 19.96
CA SER A 96 15.35 -16.64 20.04
C SER A 96 16.58 -16.65 20.93
N HIS A 97 17.64 -16.01 20.45
CA HIS A 97 18.77 -15.59 21.29
C HIS A 97 18.41 -14.24 21.91
N LYS A 98 18.07 -14.23 23.19
CA LYS A 98 17.64 -13.02 23.91
C LYS A 98 18.05 -13.11 25.38
N THR A 99 18.83 -12.12 25.81
CA THR A 99 19.24 -12.02 27.23
C THR A 99 18.03 -11.74 28.13
N GLU A 100 18.15 -12.06 29.42
CA GLU A 100 17.07 -11.82 30.38
C GLU A 100 16.85 -10.32 30.63
N PHE A 101 17.95 -9.53 30.70
CA PHE A 101 17.90 -8.09 30.94
C PHE A 101 18.73 -7.35 29.90
N GLY A 102 18.36 -6.09 29.62
CA GLY A 102 19.12 -5.18 28.77
C GLY A 102 20.39 -4.67 29.46
N HIS A 103 21.46 -4.50 28.71
CA HIS A 103 22.67 -3.86 29.22
C HIS A 103 22.39 -2.38 29.53
N TYR A 104 22.84 -1.93 30.71
CA TYR A 104 22.66 -0.55 31.20
C TYR A 104 21.23 -0.01 31.20
N ASP A 105 20.24 -0.88 31.09
CA ASP A 105 18.84 -0.50 31.26
C ASP A 105 18.49 -0.44 32.75
N LYS A 106 18.24 0.80 33.26
CA LYS A 106 17.90 1.04 34.66
C LYS A 106 16.52 0.50 35.04
N SER A 107 15.64 0.27 34.08
CA SER A 107 14.29 -0.26 34.33
C SER A 107 14.29 -1.71 34.78
N GLN A 108 15.40 -2.44 34.46
CA GLN A 108 15.54 -3.87 34.72
C GLN A 108 14.33 -4.69 34.22
N THR A 109 13.78 -4.26 33.08
CA THR A 109 12.63 -4.95 32.47
C THR A 109 13.07 -6.31 31.92
N PRO A 110 12.43 -7.44 32.33
CA PRO A 110 12.75 -8.75 31.78
C PRO A 110 12.40 -8.83 30.29
N LEU A 111 13.42 -8.86 29.42
CA LEU A 111 13.24 -8.74 27.96
C LEU A 111 12.47 -9.92 27.35
N ARG A 112 12.66 -11.13 27.88
CA ARG A 112 11.94 -12.34 27.46
C ARG A 112 10.45 -12.22 27.72
N LYS A 113 10.09 -11.76 28.94
CA LYS A 113 8.71 -11.53 29.33
C LYS A 113 8.08 -10.38 28.52
N ALA A 114 8.81 -9.29 28.31
CA ALA A 114 8.36 -8.18 27.48
C ALA A 114 8.02 -8.64 26.05
N ALA A 115 8.85 -9.48 25.45
CA ALA A 115 8.60 -10.04 24.12
C ALA A 115 7.38 -10.97 24.09
N LEU A 116 7.19 -11.85 25.09
CA LEU A 116 6.00 -12.71 25.20
C LEU A 116 4.72 -11.87 25.33
N ASN A 117 4.70 -10.91 26.25
CA ASN A 117 3.56 -10.01 26.45
C ASN A 117 3.23 -9.23 25.16
N PHE A 118 4.27 -8.80 24.41
CA PHE A 118 4.08 -8.11 23.14
C PHE A 118 3.40 -9.00 22.10
N LEU A 119 3.87 -10.24 21.93
CA LEU A 119 3.25 -11.20 21.00
C LEU A 119 1.81 -11.53 21.40
N GLU A 120 1.52 -11.61 22.71
CA GLU A 120 0.17 -11.80 23.23
C GLU A 120 -0.73 -10.59 22.93
N GLN A 121 -0.26 -9.36 23.20
CA GLN A 121 -0.98 -8.13 22.88
C GLN A 121 -1.27 -7.96 21.38
N LYS A 122 -0.40 -8.51 20.53
CA LYS A 122 -0.60 -8.57 19.08
C LYS A 122 -1.44 -9.76 18.62
N ASP A 123 -2.06 -10.49 19.55
CA ASP A 123 -2.93 -11.67 19.32
C ASP A 123 -2.22 -12.86 18.65
N LEU A 124 -0.88 -12.87 18.56
CA LEU A 124 -0.14 -13.94 17.87
C LEU A 124 -0.05 -15.23 18.68
N LEU A 125 -0.24 -15.19 20.00
CA LEU A 125 -0.27 -16.36 20.89
C LEU A 125 -1.68 -16.92 21.09
N SER A 126 -2.68 -16.35 20.44
CA SER A 126 -4.03 -16.89 20.43
C SER A 126 -4.07 -18.25 19.70
N GLY A 127 -5.04 -19.07 20.07
CA GLY A 127 -5.24 -20.35 19.38
C GLY A 127 -5.41 -20.24 17.85
N ASP A 128 -5.67 -19.03 17.32
CA ASP A 128 -5.91 -18.79 15.90
C ASP A 128 -4.67 -18.97 15.03
N TYR A 129 -3.48 -18.67 15.56
CA TYR A 129 -2.22 -18.75 14.81
C TYR A 129 -1.43 -20.04 15.06
N GLY A 130 -1.89 -20.92 15.95
CA GLY A 130 -1.29 -22.22 16.18
C GLY A 130 0.03 -22.23 16.95
N ILE A 131 0.47 -21.07 17.47
CA ILE A 131 1.62 -20.93 18.38
C ILE A 131 1.12 -20.79 19.81
N GLN A 132 1.79 -21.47 20.74
CA GLN A 132 1.57 -21.37 22.18
C GLN A 132 2.87 -21.00 22.88
N GLU A 133 2.82 -20.49 24.09
CA GLU A 133 4.01 -20.11 24.87
C GLU A 133 5.04 -21.26 24.98
N LYS A 134 4.59 -22.50 25.12
CA LYS A 134 5.45 -23.72 25.13
C LYS A 134 6.24 -23.97 23.85
N ASP A 135 5.86 -23.31 22.75
CA ASP A 135 6.52 -23.41 21.43
C ASP A 135 7.57 -22.29 21.24
N ILE A 136 7.81 -21.48 22.29
CA ILE A 136 8.74 -20.35 22.29
C ILE A 136 9.91 -20.66 23.21
N PHE A 137 11.13 -20.59 22.67
CA PHE A 137 12.35 -20.91 23.37
C PHE A 137 13.32 -19.72 23.36
N PHE A 138 13.89 -19.41 24.54
CA PHE A 138 14.89 -18.37 24.70
C PHE A 138 16.21 -18.96 25.15
N PHE A 139 17.31 -18.51 24.58
CA PHE A 139 18.67 -18.94 24.90
C PHE A 139 19.58 -17.74 25.10
N ASP A 140 20.67 -17.93 25.84
CA ASP A 140 21.66 -16.89 26.08
C ASP A 140 22.76 -16.88 25.00
N THR A 141 22.90 -17.98 24.24
CA THR A 141 23.90 -18.10 23.18
C THR A 141 23.32 -18.53 21.84
N ARG A 142 24.01 -18.18 20.74
CA ARG A 142 23.65 -18.62 19.38
C ARG A 142 23.76 -20.14 19.25
N HIS A 143 24.81 -20.73 19.84
CA HIS A 143 25.05 -22.16 19.82
C HIS A 143 23.87 -22.95 20.41
N GLU A 144 23.36 -22.55 21.57
CA GLU A 144 22.19 -23.18 22.20
C GLU A 144 20.91 -23.02 21.33
N LYS A 145 20.74 -21.84 20.71
CA LYS A 145 19.65 -21.59 19.77
C LYS A 145 19.70 -22.59 18.60
N VAL A 146 20.86 -22.78 17.98
CA VAL A 146 21.05 -23.72 16.86
C VAL A 146 20.87 -25.17 17.30
N ASN A 147 21.37 -25.57 18.50
CA ASN A 147 21.12 -26.90 19.06
C ASN A 147 19.61 -27.19 19.16
N LYS A 148 18.79 -26.18 19.54
CA LYS A 148 17.35 -26.36 19.61
C LYS A 148 16.71 -26.51 18.24
N VAL A 149 17.22 -25.86 17.20
CA VAL A 149 16.77 -26.05 15.79
C VAL A 149 17.00 -27.52 15.38
N ALA A 150 18.18 -28.08 15.70
CA ALA A 150 18.52 -29.46 15.41
C ALA A 150 17.65 -30.45 16.23
N GLU A 151 17.45 -30.20 17.53
CA GLU A 151 16.59 -31.02 18.41
C GLU A 151 15.17 -31.13 17.91
N LEU A 152 14.60 -30.00 17.43
CA LEU A 152 13.24 -29.94 16.91
C LEU A 152 13.12 -30.45 15.46
N ASN A 153 14.24 -30.81 14.83
CA ASN A 153 14.32 -31.27 13.45
C ASN A 153 13.55 -30.36 12.48
N CYS A 154 13.86 -29.06 12.55
CA CYS A 154 13.18 -28.04 11.74
C CYS A 154 13.48 -28.24 10.25
N THR A 155 12.47 -28.24 9.39
CA THR A 155 12.63 -28.29 7.93
C THR A 155 13.16 -26.97 7.37
N TYR A 156 12.70 -25.86 7.94
CA TYR A 156 13.12 -24.50 7.60
C TYR A 156 13.52 -23.76 8.86
N PHE A 157 14.49 -22.89 8.74
CA PHE A 157 14.86 -21.95 9.80
C PHE A 157 14.99 -20.54 9.20
N ILE A 158 14.24 -19.59 9.77
CA ILE A 158 14.17 -18.20 9.30
C ILE A 158 14.83 -17.31 10.34
N ASP A 159 15.84 -16.54 9.93
CA ASP A 159 16.57 -15.62 10.81
C ASP A 159 17.03 -14.36 10.04
N ASP A 160 17.29 -13.26 10.78
CA ASP A 160 17.82 -12.01 10.22
C ASP A 160 19.35 -11.91 10.29
N LEU A 161 20.01 -12.87 10.94
CA LEU A 161 21.46 -12.88 11.12
C LEU A 161 22.13 -13.98 10.28
N PRO A 162 22.89 -13.65 9.22
CA PRO A 162 23.57 -14.66 8.40
C PRO A 162 24.61 -15.48 9.19
N GLU A 163 25.13 -14.97 10.32
CA GLU A 163 26.08 -15.68 11.17
C GLU A 163 25.48 -16.90 11.87
N ILE A 164 24.17 -16.94 12.08
CA ILE A 164 23.48 -18.10 12.67
C ILE A 164 23.64 -19.33 11.78
N PHE A 165 23.54 -19.16 10.47
CA PHE A 165 23.67 -20.24 9.49
C PHE A 165 25.11 -20.74 9.31
N ARG A 166 26.09 -20.01 9.87
CA ARG A 166 27.55 -20.38 9.85
C ARG A 166 28.01 -21.02 11.14
N GLU A 167 27.12 -21.23 12.11
CA GLU A 167 27.48 -21.95 13.34
C GLU A 167 27.84 -23.42 13.00
N ASP A 168 28.90 -23.94 13.55
CA ASP A 168 29.43 -25.30 13.25
C ASP A 168 28.40 -26.41 13.53
N ASN A 169 27.43 -26.17 14.40
CA ASN A 169 26.37 -27.09 14.78
C ASN A 169 25.06 -26.88 14.01
N PHE A 170 25.04 -26.04 12.95
CA PHE A 170 23.83 -25.84 12.16
C PHE A 170 23.46 -27.14 11.43
N PRO A 171 22.19 -27.61 11.51
CA PRO A 171 21.79 -28.91 10.97
C PRO A 171 21.73 -28.90 9.44
N GLU A 172 22.44 -29.82 8.78
CA GLU A 172 22.53 -29.94 7.32
C GLU A 172 21.18 -30.13 6.60
N ASN A 173 20.21 -30.73 7.28
CA ASN A 173 18.87 -31.01 6.70
C ASN A 173 17.88 -29.85 6.88
N THR A 174 18.29 -28.73 7.47
CA THR A 174 17.44 -27.56 7.65
C THR A 174 17.69 -26.54 6.54
N THR A 175 16.65 -26.16 5.83
CA THR A 175 16.76 -25.11 4.81
C THR A 175 16.90 -23.74 5.47
N GLU A 176 18.00 -23.06 5.15
CA GLU A 176 18.34 -21.73 5.61
C GLU A 176 17.51 -20.67 4.86
N ILE A 177 16.83 -19.78 5.60
CA ILE A 177 16.10 -18.65 5.02
C ILE A 177 16.56 -17.38 5.72
N LEU A 178 17.29 -16.54 5.02
CA LEU A 178 17.68 -15.22 5.51
C LEU A 178 16.57 -14.20 5.27
N PHE A 179 16.10 -13.58 6.36
CA PHE A 179 15.20 -12.44 6.30
C PHE A 179 16.01 -11.14 6.36
N ASP A 180 16.24 -10.53 5.20
CA ASP A 180 17.07 -9.32 5.07
C ASP A 180 16.29 -8.22 4.31
N ILE A 181 15.64 -7.34 5.09
CA ILE A 181 14.85 -6.22 4.56
C ILE A 181 15.69 -5.24 3.73
N GLN A 182 16.97 -5.08 4.06
CA GLN A 182 17.86 -4.13 3.38
C GLN A 182 18.51 -4.72 2.14
N SER A 183 18.37 -6.04 1.94
CA SER A 183 18.99 -6.78 0.82
C SER A 183 20.51 -6.61 0.75
N GLU A 184 21.15 -6.52 1.91
CA GLU A 184 22.61 -6.33 2.05
C GLU A 184 23.39 -7.63 1.86
N HIS A 185 22.73 -8.77 2.05
CA HIS A 185 23.36 -10.08 2.03
C HIS A 185 22.77 -10.97 0.94
N ALA A 186 23.59 -11.85 0.39
CA ALA A 186 23.15 -12.83 -0.59
C ALA A 186 23.38 -14.26 -0.07
N MET A 187 22.30 -15.00 0.12
CA MET A 187 22.28 -16.43 0.40
C MET A 187 21.35 -17.12 -0.61
N ASN A 188 21.30 -18.46 -0.62
CA ASN A 188 20.46 -19.21 -1.55
C ASN A 188 18.98 -18.81 -1.44
N TYR A 189 18.50 -18.56 -0.22
CA TYR A 189 17.14 -18.07 0.06
C TYR A 189 17.25 -16.83 0.94
N THR A 190 17.25 -15.64 0.30
CA THR A 190 17.21 -14.34 0.96
C THR A 190 15.92 -13.63 0.54
N PHE A 191 15.16 -13.18 1.52
CA PHE A 191 13.90 -12.47 1.30
C PHE A 191 13.86 -11.18 2.12
N ASN A 192 13.33 -10.13 1.53
CA ASN A 192 13.08 -8.85 2.17
C ASN A 192 11.62 -8.68 2.63
N SER A 193 10.78 -9.69 2.44
CA SER A 193 9.41 -9.72 2.95
C SER A 193 8.97 -11.13 3.37
N TRP A 194 8.03 -11.20 4.32
CA TRP A 194 7.40 -12.45 4.72
C TRP A 194 6.46 -13.03 3.65
N TRP A 195 6.01 -12.23 2.70
CA TRP A 195 5.22 -12.71 1.57
C TRP A 195 6.06 -13.61 0.67
N GLY A 196 7.32 -13.23 0.38
CA GLY A 196 8.25 -14.09 -0.34
C GLY A 196 8.56 -15.40 0.39
N ILE A 197 8.73 -15.36 1.72
CA ILE A 197 8.90 -16.56 2.56
C ILE A 197 7.65 -17.44 2.52
N ASN A 198 6.45 -16.83 2.59
CA ASN A 198 5.19 -17.55 2.43
C ASN A 198 5.11 -18.30 1.10
N GLU A 199 5.51 -17.64 0.01
CA GLU A 199 5.52 -18.23 -1.32
C GLU A 199 6.52 -19.39 -1.41
N LEU A 200 7.73 -19.26 -0.85
CA LEU A 200 8.71 -20.35 -0.80
C LEU A 200 8.17 -21.56 -0.05
N VAL A 201 7.59 -21.37 1.14
CA VAL A 201 7.18 -22.48 2.02
C VAL A 201 5.84 -23.08 1.59
N PHE A 202 4.93 -22.27 1.10
CA PHE A 202 3.53 -22.66 0.84
C PHE A 202 3.12 -22.61 -0.63
N ASN A 203 3.98 -22.10 -1.50
CA ASN A 203 3.76 -21.88 -2.93
C ASN A 203 2.79 -20.70 -3.14
N GLN A 204 1.49 -20.91 -3.04
CA GLN A 204 0.48 -19.87 -3.25
C GLN A 204 -0.60 -19.89 -2.17
N ILE A 205 -1.27 -18.74 -2.00
CA ILE A 205 -2.43 -18.63 -1.10
C ILE A 205 -3.56 -19.49 -1.63
N LYS A 206 -4.14 -20.34 -0.76
CA LYS A 206 -5.27 -21.20 -1.07
C LYS A 206 -6.58 -20.62 -0.56
N THR A 207 -7.69 -21.07 -1.12
CA THR A 207 -9.03 -20.68 -0.65
C THR A 207 -9.28 -21.10 0.80
N SER A 208 -8.61 -22.16 1.30
CA SER A 208 -8.64 -22.56 2.71
C SER A 208 -8.01 -21.52 3.64
N ASP A 209 -6.96 -20.83 3.19
CA ASP A 209 -6.30 -19.81 3.97
C ASP A 209 -7.22 -18.58 4.12
N ILE A 210 -7.87 -18.19 3.01
CA ILE A 210 -8.86 -17.10 3.02
C ILE A 210 -10.09 -17.47 3.87
N ALA A 211 -10.54 -18.72 3.83
CA ALA A 211 -11.61 -19.19 4.70
C ALA A 211 -11.23 -19.00 6.19
N ALA A 212 -9.99 -19.35 6.55
CA ALA A 212 -9.49 -19.18 7.92
C ALA A 212 -9.41 -17.71 8.35
N TYR A 213 -9.03 -16.78 7.45
CA TYR A 213 -9.06 -15.33 7.73
C TYR A 213 -10.47 -14.89 8.13
N VAL A 214 -11.46 -15.28 7.33
CA VAL A 214 -12.86 -14.91 7.56
C VAL A 214 -13.42 -15.58 8.81
N GLU A 215 -13.17 -16.88 9.02
CA GLU A 215 -13.62 -17.59 10.22
C GLU A 215 -13.07 -16.98 11.50
N LYS A 216 -11.78 -16.56 11.50
CA LYS A 216 -11.18 -15.82 12.61
C LYS A 216 -11.93 -14.50 12.87
N GLY A 217 -12.22 -13.73 11.81
CA GLY A 217 -12.79 -12.38 11.95
C GLY A 217 -14.25 -12.35 12.37
N VAL A 218 -15.07 -13.25 11.83
CA VAL A 218 -16.52 -13.22 12.08
C VAL A 218 -17.01 -14.35 12.98
N ASN A 219 -16.12 -15.25 13.42
CA ASN A 219 -16.42 -16.40 14.29
C ASN A 219 -17.59 -17.27 13.75
N LYS A 220 -17.62 -17.47 12.44
CA LYS A 220 -18.63 -18.28 11.73
C LYS A 220 -17.96 -19.11 10.66
N LYS A 221 -18.52 -20.30 10.36
CA LYS A 221 -17.97 -21.21 9.37
C LYS A 221 -18.26 -20.78 7.94
N VAL A 222 -17.20 -20.79 7.14
CA VAL A 222 -17.23 -20.55 5.69
C VAL A 222 -17.69 -21.81 4.98
N LYS A 223 -18.60 -21.68 4.02
CA LYS A 223 -19.08 -22.74 3.13
C LYS A 223 -18.21 -22.86 1.89
N SER A 224 -17.94 -21.74 1.24
CA SER A 224 -17.14 -21.70 0.02
C SER A 224 -16.40 -20.37 -0.16
N VAL A 225 -15.25 -20.42 -0.84
CA VAL A 225 -14.45 -19.26 -1.26
C VAL A 225 -14.16 -19.41 -2.75
N GLN A 226 -14.45 -18.38 -3.51
CA GLN A 226 -14.18 -18.29 -4.94
C GLN A 226 -13.27 -17.08 -5.22
N ILE A 227 -12.17 -17.32 -5.93
CA ILE A 227 -11.30 -16.23 -6.41
C ILE A 227 -12.02 -15.48 -7.53
N MET A 228 -12.11 -14.16 -7.38
CA MET A 228 -12.65 -13.29 -8.43
C MET A 228 -11.50 -12.81 -9.31
N LYS A 229 -11.73 -12.75 -10.62
CA LYS A 229 -10.76 -12.14 -11.52
C LYS A 229 -10.75 -10.62 -11.26
N GLY A 230 -9.73 -10.15 -10.55
CA GLY A 230 -9.50 -8.72 -10.29
C GLY A 230 -8.84 -8.02 -11.47
N ARG A 231 -9.01 -6.69 -11.55
CA ARG A 231 -8.29 -5.81 -12.49
C ARG A 231 -7.20 -5.00 -11.82
N GLY A 232 -7.17 -4.98 -10.48
CA GLY A 232 -6.25 -4.22 -9.66
C GLY A 232 -5.14 -5.05 -9.00
N ASN A 233 -4.41 -4.40 -8.11
CA ASN A 233 -3.31 -5.01 -7.36
C ASN A 233 -3.77 -5.87 -6.17
N SER A 234 -5.01 -5.69 -5.72
CA SER A 234 -5.61 -6.45 -4.61
C SER A 234 -6.31 -7.71 -5.12
N SER A 235 -6.21 -8.81 -4.37
CA SER A 235 -6.93 -10.05 -4.67
C SER A 235 -8.31 -10.04 -4.03
N VAL A 236 -9.35 -10.28 -4.82
CA VAL A 236 -10.75 -10.27 -4.37
C VAL A 236 -11.33 -11.68 -4.37
N TYR A 237 -12.07 -12.00 -3.31
CA TYR A 237 -12.69 -13.29 -3.10
C TYR A 237 -14.19 -13.14 -2.83
N LYS A 238 -15.01 -13.93 -3.49
CA LYS A 238 -16.42 -14.13 -3.08
C LYS A 238 -16.47 -15.22 -2.04
N ILE A 239 -17.10 -14.95 -0.89
CA ILE A 239 -17.15 -15.83 0.27
C ILE A 239 -18.61 -16.10 0.61
N GLU A 240 -19.01 -17.36 0.66
CA GLU A 240 -20.32 -17.80 1.11
C GLU A 240 -20.20 -18.48 2.48
N MET A 241 -20.99 -18.02 3.44
CA MET A 241 -21.06 -18.61 4.79
C MET A 241 -22.07 -19.75 4.83
N ASN A 242 -21.94 -20.65 5.81
CA ASN A 242 -22.95 -21.71 6.05
C ASN A 242 -24.35 -21.16 6.34
N SER A 243 -24.44 -19.89 6.79
CA SER A 243 -25.71 -19.18 6.99
C SER A 243 -26.37 -18.69 5.70
N GLY A 244 -25.70 -18.82 4.54
CA GLY A 244 -26.13 -18.24 3.27
C GLY A 244 -25.77 -16.75 3.09
N GLN A 245 -25.10 -16.13 4.07
CA GLN A 245 -24.58 -14.76 3.92
C GLN A 245 -23.40 -14.77 2.94
N GLU A 246 -23.32 -13.74 2.09
CA GLU A 246 -22.24 -13.57 1.13
C GLU A 246 -21.40 -12.33 1.46
N PHE A 247 -20.07 -12.45 1.29
CA PHE A 247 -19.11 -11.37 1.52
C PHE A 247 -18.11 -11.25 0.37
N ALA A 248 -17.52 -10.05 0.23
CA ALA A 248 -16.32 -9.81 -0.55
C ALA A 248 -15.13 -9.74 0.41
N GLY A 249 -14.20 -10.66 0.28
CA GLY A 249 -12.90 -10.58 0.96
C GLY A 249 -11.88 -9.90 0.04
N LYS A 250 -11.13 -8.94 0.56
CA LYS A 250 -10.09 -8.24 -0.19
C LYS A 250 -8.75 -8.39 0.54
N LEU A 251 -7.78 -9.03 -0.13
CA LEU A 251 -6.40 -9.14 0.33
C LEU A 251 -5.59 -8.08 -0.41
N TYR A 252 -5.01 -7.17 0.35
CA TYR A 252 -4.27 -6.04 -0.20
C TYR A 252 -2.82 -6.43 -0.52
N PRO A 253 -2.12 -5.66 -1.39
CA PRO A 253 -0.71 -5.89 -1.72
C PRO A 253 0.19 -5.89 -0.48
N ASP A 254 1.36 -6.50 -0.62
CA ASP A 254 2.37 -6.53 0.44
C ASP A 254 2.74 -5.10 0.88
N PRO A 255 2.44 -4.70 2.11
CA PRO A 255 2.74 -3.34 2.60
C PRO A 255 4.25 -3.09 2.79
N THR A 256 5.10 -4.09 2.66
CA THR A 256 6.56 -3.90 2.62
C THR A 256 7.00 -3.07 1.41
N PHE A 257 6.26 -3.18 0.30
CA PHE A 257 6.55 -2.49 -0.97
C PHE A 257 5.52 -1.43 -1.35
N ASP A 258 4.51 -1.22 -0.52
CA ASP A 258 3.44 -0.24 -0.74
C ASP A 258 3.11 0.46 0.58
N ASP A 259 3.61 1.66 0.76
CA ASP A 259 3.45 2.49 1.96
C ASP A 259 2.03 3.09 2.11
N ARG A 260 1.18 2.91 1.09
CA ARG A 260 -0.21 3.35 1.09
C ARG A 260 -1.05 2.43 1.96
N ASP A 261 -1.47 2.86 3.10
CA ASP A 261 -2.31 2.08 4.02
C ASP A 261 -3.72 1.83 3.45
N ARG A 262 -3.77 0.99 2.38
CA ARG A 262 -4.97 0.76 1.56
C ARG A 262 -6.12 0.16 2.36
N LEU A 263 -5.81 -0.86 3.18
CA LEU A 263 -6.81 -1.53 4.02
C LEU A 263 -7.49 -0.56 4.98
N GLU A 264 -6.69 0.23 5.71
CA GLU A 264 -7.23 1.15 6.70
C GLU A 264 -8.00 2.30 6.02
N LYS A 265 -7.46 2.85 4.90
CA LYS A 265 -8.14 3.88 4.12
C LYS A 265 -9.51 3.40 3.62
N GLU A 266 -9.58 2.24 2.95
CA GLU A 266 -10.85 1.72 2.43
C GLU A 266 -11.83 1.37 3.54
N SER A 267 -11.36 0.70 4.59
CA SER A 267 -12.20 0.33 5.73
C SER A 267 -12.75 1.55 6.45
N LYS A 268 -11.92 2.56 6.69
CA LYS A 268 -12.32 3.83 7.32
C LYS A 268 -13.29 4.61 6.44
N ALA A 269 -12.97 4.74 5.14
CA ALA A 269 -13.82 5.42 4.18
C ALA A 269 -15.22 4.78 4.09
N CYS A 270 -15.31 3.47 3.97
CA CYS A 270 -16.58 2.77 3.91
C CYS A 270 -17.40 2.95 5.21
N ARG A 271 -16.79 2.82 6.39
CA ARG A 271 -17.50 3.06 7.66
C ARG A 271 -17.99 4.50 7.77
N PHE A 272 -17.13 5.47 7.43
CA PHE A 272 -17.43 6.88 7.48
C PHE A 272 -18.61 7.25 6.55
N LEU A 273 -18.50 6.92 5.27
CA LEU A 273 -19.54 7.23 4.28
C LEU A 273 -20.88 6.57 4.63
N HIS A 274 -20.87 5.33 5.13
CA HIS A 274 -22.07 4.66 5.61
C HIS A 274 -22.71 5.37 6.82
N SER A 275 -21.92 5.91 7.75
CA SER A 275 -22.43 6.63 8.93
C SER A 275 -23.20 7.91 8.53
N TYR A 276 -22.86 8.49 7.39
CA TYR A 276 -23.58 9.64 6.79
C TYR A 276 -24.67 9.24 5.78
N GLY A 277 -25.04 7.97 5.76
CA GLY A 277 -26.17 7.48 4.94
C GLY A 277 -25.83 7.22 3.46
N ILE A 278 -24.58 7.33 3.05
CA ILE A 278 -24.14 7.00 1.69
C ILE A 278 -24.05 5.48 1.55
N LYS A 279 -25.10 4.86 1.01
CA LYS A 279 -25.25 3.41 0.88
C LYS A 279 -24.89 2.85 -0.51
N SER A 280 -24.44 3.72 -1.42
CA SER A 280 -24.03 3.34 -2.78
C SER A 280 -22.61 2.77 -2.85
N ILE A 281 -22.02 2.37 -1.72
CA ILE A 281 -20.65 1.86 -1.55
C ILE A 281 -20.67 0.52 -0.80
N PRO A 282 -19.54 -0.23 -0.74
CA PRO A 282 -19.45 -1.46 0.05
C PRO A 282 -19.67 -1.19 1.54
N GLU A 283 -20.39 -2.07 2.22
CA GLU A 283 -20.52 -2.04 3.67
C GLU A 283 -19.36 -2.84 4.30
N HIS A 284 -18.51 -2.15 5.06
CA HIS A 284 -17.42 -2.79 5.79
C HIS A 284 -17.97 -3.65 6.92
N VAL A 285 -17.43 -4.88 7.06
CA VAL A 285 -17.85 -5.86 8.05
C VAL A 285 -16.76 -6.08 9.09
N TRP A 286 -15.53 -6.31 8.62
CA TRP A 286 -14.39 -6.60 9.47
C TRP A 286 -13.09 -6.36 8.69
N SER A 287 -12.00 -6.07 9.41
CA SER A 287 -10.66 -5.99 8.84
C SER A 287 -9.61 -6.36 9.88
N ASP A 288 -8.47 -6.88 9.42
CA ASP A 288 -7.33 -7.24 10.25
C ASP A 288 -6.05 -6.75 9.56
N THR A 289 -5.39 -5.78 10.20
CA THR A 289 -4.16 -5.16 9.67
C THR A 289 -2.98 -6.12 9.66
N ASN A 290 -2.92 -7.07 10.61
CA ASN A 290 -1.86 -8.09 10.62
C ASN A 290 -1.98 -9.07 9.44
N LEU A 291 -3.22 -9.36 9.01
CA LEU A 291 -3.50 -10.21 7.84
C LEU A 291 -3.54 -9.40 6.54
N ASN A 292 -3.54 -8.07 6.62
CA ASN A 292 -3.74 -7.15 5.49
C ASN A 292 -5.00 -7.50 4.68
N PHE A 293 -6.09 -7.83 5.39
CA PHE A 293 -7.32 -8.36 4.82
C PHE A 293 -8.56 -7.62 5.29
N GLY A 294 -9.44 -7.25 4.36
CA GLY A 294 -10.73 -6.61 4.61
C GLY A 294 -11.91 -7.47 4.17
N LEU A 295 -13.00 -7.43 4.93
CA LEU A 295 -14.25 -8.13 4.64
C LEU A 295 -15.38 -7.12 4.50
N PHE A 296 -16.09 -7.17 3.38
CA PHE A 296 -17.20 -6.29 3.03
C PHE A 296 -18.43 -7.13 2.69
N LYS A 297 -19.63 -6.58 2.81
CA LYS A 297 -20.83 -7.25 2.29
C LYS A 297 -20.73 -7.41 0.77
N TRP A 298 -21.12 -8.58 0.28
CA TRP A 298 -21.15 -8.83 -1.16
C TRP A 298 -22.19 -7.95 -1.85
N ILE A 299 -21.77 -7.29 -2.93
CA ILE A 299 -22.67 -6.51 -3.79
C ILE A 299 -23.04 -7.39 -5.00
N ASN A 300 -24.29 -7.78 -5.09
CA ASN A 300 -24.79 -8.54 -6.22
C ASN A 300 -25.07 -7.61 -7.40
N GLY A 301 -24.05 -7.33 -8.18
CA GLY A 301 -24.08 -6.43 -9.33
C GLY A 301 -23.27 -6.98 -10.50
N LYS A 302 -23.39 -6.32 -11.64
CA LYS A 302 -22.62 -6.62 -12.85
C LYS A 302 -21.76 -5.42 -13.22
N GLU A 303 -20.61 -5.66 -13.83
CA GLU A 303 -19.81 -4.60 -14.44
C GLU A 303 -20.65 -3.83 -15.45
N MET A 304 -20.42 -2.53 -15.52
CA MET A 304 -21.10 -1.65 -16.46
C MET A 304 -20.46 -1.78 -17.84
N VAL A 305 -21.17 -2.42 -18.77
CA VAL A 305 -20.69 -2.63 -20.15
C VAL A 305 -21.07 -1.46 -21.04
N GLU A 306 -22.30 -0.92 -20.87
CA GLU A 306 -22.81 0.20 -21.63
C GLU A 306 -23.07 1.38 -20.67
N ILE A 307 -22.46 2.52 -20.97
CA ILE A 307 -22.60 3.74 -20.18
C ILE A 307 -23.68 4.62 -20.83
N THR A 308 -24.71 4.96 -20.09
CA THR A 308 -25.79 5.87 -20.52
C THR A 308 -25.60 7.27 -19.93
N ASP A 309 -26.36 8.24 -20.45
CA ASP A 309 -26.38 9.61 -19.90
C ASP A 309 -26.92 9.63 -18.46
N ASP A 310 -27.91 8.75 -18.15
CA ASP A 310 -28.44 8.56 -16.79
C ASP A 310 -27.33 8.04 -15.84
N ASN A 311 -26.48 7.13 -16.29
CA ASN A 311 -25.36 6.66 -15.49
C ASN A 311 -24.39 7.80 -15.14
N VAL A 312 -24.07 8.68 -16.09
CA VAL A 312 -23.21 9.85 -15.84
C VAL A 312 -23.84 10.79 -14.84
N ASN A 313 -25.15 11.08 -14.98
CA ASN A 313 -25.87 11.93 -14.03
C ASN A 313 -25.93 11.34 -12.62
N ARG A 314 -26.21 10.05 -12.45
CA ARG A 314 -26.19 9.37 -11.15
C ARG A 314 -24.80 9.35 -10.52
N THR A 315 -23.76 9.26 -11.34
CA THR A 315 -22.38 9.36 -10.87
C THR A 315 -22.08 10.78 -10.36
N ALA A 316 -22.59 11.81 -11.06
CA ALA A 316 -22.50 13.20 -10.58
C ALA A 316 -23.31 13.44 -9.29
N GLU A 317 -24.46 12.79 -9.11
CA GLU A 317 -25.23 12.83 -7.85
C GLU A 317 -24.44 12.24 -6.67
N PHE A 318 -23.69 11.17 -6.90
CA PHE A 318 -22.78 10.62 -5.88
C PHE A 318 -21.70 11.63 -5.52
N VAL A 319 -21.06 12.29 -6.50
CA VAL A 319 -20.07 13.36 -6.25
C VAL A 319 -20.71 14.54 -5.52
N THR A 320 -21.95 14.90 -5.83
CA THR A 320 -22.71 15.92 -5.08
C THR A 320 -22.83 15.53 -3.59
N SER A 321 -23.07 14.25 -3.31
CA SER A 321 -23.16 13.76 -1.94
C SER A 321 -21.81 13.82 -1.21
N LEU A 322 -20.71 13.57 -1.91
CA LEU A 322 -19.36 13.72 -1.37
C LEU A 322 -19.02 15.20 -1.12
N ALA A 323 -19.35 16.10 -2.05
CA ALA A 323 -19.13 17.54 -1.90
C ALA A 323 -19.83 18.08 -0.65
N LYS A 324 -21.13 17.80 -0.49
CA LYS A 324 -21.89 18.19 0.71
C LYS A 324 -21.31 17.62 2.00
N LEU A 325 -20.79 16.39 1.96
CA LEU A 325 -20.15 15.78 3.12
C LEU A 325 -18.83 16.46 3.45
N SER A 326 -18.05 16.83 2.43
CA SER A 326 -16.78 17.54 2.58
C SER A 326 -16.93 18.88 3.31
N GLU A 327 -17.98 19.66 3.00
CA GLU A 327 -18.28 20.94 3.67
C GLU A 327 -18.45 20.82 5.20
N HIS A 328 -18.82 19.64 5.69
CA HIS A 328 -19.12 19.39 7.10
C HIS A 328 -18.09 18.49 7.79
N THR A 329 -17.04 18.08 7.08
CA THR A 329 -16.01 17.18 7.59
C THR A 329 -14.76 17.95 7.98
N ASN A 330 -14.19 17.65 9.15
CA ASN A 330 -12.92 18.23 9.57
C ASN A 330 -11.78 17.65 8.72
N ASN A 331 -10.95 18.51 8.13
CA ASN A 331 -9.81 18.14 7.28
C ASN A 331 -8.77 17.23 7.99
N LYS A 332 -8.80 17.17 9.33
CA LYS A 332 -7.93 16.27 10.11
C LYS A 332 -8.46 14.84 10.17
N GLU A 333 -9.70 14.58 9.76
CA GLU A 333 -10.29 13.23 9.85
C GLU A 333 -9.69 12.26 8.82
N PHE A 334 -9.37 12.76 7.63
CA PHE A 334 -8.69 11.99 6.58
C PHE A 334 -7.42 12.72 6.13
N PRO A 335 -6.35 11.98 5.80
CA PRO A 335 -5.20 12.56 5.11
C PRO A 335 -5.56 12.90 3.66
N LEU A 336 -4.63 13.46 2.93
CA LEU A 336 -4.72 13.58 1.48
C LEU A 336 -4.94 12.19 0.85
N ALA A 337 -5.70 12.14 -0.23
CA ALA A 337 -5.91 10.94 -1.03
C ALA A 337 -4.57 10.42 -1.57
N SER A 338 -4.47 9.12 -1.83
CA SER A 338 -3.26 8.58 -2.45
C SER A 338 -3.07 9.20 -3.83
N ALA A 339 -1.91 9.81 -4.05
CA ALA A 339 -1.60 10.58 -5.25
C ALA A 339 -2.47 11.85 -5.43
N ALA A 340 -2.94 12.47 -4.33
CA ALA A 340 -3.61 13.76 -4.38
C ALA A 340 -2.68 14.84 -4.95
N CYS A 341 -3.29 15.84 -5.60
CA CYS A 341 -2.61 17.01 -6.10
C CYS A 341 -3.48 18.24 -5.82
N ILE A 342 -3.16 18.98 -4.77
CA ILE A 342 -3.87 20.18 -4.35
C ILE A 342 -3.19 21.48 -4.82
N SER A 343 -2.09 21.40 -5.56
CA SER A 343 -1.42 22.54 -6.22
C SER A 343 -0.90 22.11 -7.59
N GLY A 344 -0.61 23.10 -8.45
CA GLY A 344 0.00 22.84 -9.75
C GLY A 344 1.40 22.23 -9.63
N GLN A 345 2.18 22.66 -8.63
CA GLN A 345 3.49 22.11 -8.32
C GLN A 345 3.41 20.60 -7.96
N MET A 346 2.39 20.17 -7.21
CA MET A 346 2.24 18.76 -6.89
C MET A 346 1.94 17.92 -8.15
N ILE A 347 1.19 18.44 -9.12
CA ILE A 347 0.97 17.76 -10.39
C ILE A 347 2.28 17.63 -11.17
N GLU A 348 3.04 18.75 -11.29
CA GLU A 348 4.35 18.77 -11.94
C GLU A 348 5.31 17.75 -11.31
N GLN A 349 5.40 17.74 -9.97
CA GLN A 349 6.25 16.80 -9.22
C GLN A 349 5.83 15.35 -9.45
N GLN A 350 4.53 15.09 -9.50
CA GLN A 350 4.00 13.74 -9.77
C GLN A 350 4.40 13.25 -11.18
N ILE A 351 4.36 14.13 -12.19
CA ILE A 351 4.82 13.81 -13.54
C ILE A 351 6.32 13.51 -13.53
N HIS A 352 7.13 14.35 -12.89
CA HIS A 352 8.59 14.15 -12.80
C HIS A 352 8.95 12.81 -12.12
N ASN A 353 8.31 12.50 -10.99
CA ASN A 353 8.57 11.26 -10.25
C ASN A 353 8.21 10.03 -11.09
N ARG A 354 7.05 10.03 -11.76
CA ARG A 354 6.62 8.94 -12.63
C ARG A 354 7.52 8.82 -13.86
N TYR A 355 7.89 9.94 -14.47
CA TYR A 355 8.82 9.95 -15.59
C TYR A 355 10.16 9.34 -15.21
N ALA A 356 10.78 9.78 -14.11
CA ALA A 356 12.04 9.23 -13.63
C ALA A 356 11.95 7.71 -13.38
N THR A 357 10.85 7.27 -12.75
CA THR A 357 10.61 5.84 -12.48
C THR A 357 10.57 5.04 -13.78
N VAL A 358 9.74 5.43 -14.76
CA VAL A 358 9.61 4.70 -16.03
C VAL A 358 10.88 4.81 -16.85
N HIS A 359 11.55 5.96 -16.86
CA HIS A 359 12.80 6.19 -17.58
C HIS A 359 13.93 5.27 -17.10
N GLY A 360 13.98 4.94 -15.81
CA GLY A 360 14.94 3.97 -15.26
C GLY A 360 14.87 2.56 -15.89
N TYR A 361 13.80 2.25 -16.62
CA TYR A 361 13.60 0.95 -17.30
C TYR A 361 13.77 1.03 -18.84
N THR A 362 14.22 2.16 -19.38
CA THR A 362 14.35 2.38 -20.85
C THR A 362 15.53 1.65 -21.48
N ASP A 363 16.53 1.25 -20.71
CA ASP A 363 17.73 0.56 -21.22
C ASP A 363 17.41 -0.74 -21.96
N LEU A 364 16.24 -1.30 -21.71
CA LEU A 364 15.76 -2.55 -22.28
C LEU A 364 14.79 -2.36 -23.44
N ASN A 365 14.35 -1.12 -23.72
CA ASN A 365 13.34 -0.84 -24.73
C ASN A 365 13.60 0.50 -25.42
N SER A 366 14.22 0.44 -26.60
CA SER A 366 14.56 1.63 -27.40
C SER A 366 13.34 2.43 -27.86
N GLU A 367 12.19 1.78 -28.06
CA GLU A 367 10.96 2.45 -28.47
C GLU A 367 10.35 3.25 -27.29
N LEU A 368 10.35 2.68 -26.09
CA LEU A 368 9.95 3.38 -24.87
C LEU A 368 10.86 4.60 -24.63
N ARG A 369 12.19 4.41 -24.73
CA ARG A 369 13.16 5.51 -24.59
C ARG A 369 12.85 6.64 -25.56
N ARG A 370 12.71 6.33 -26.86
CA ARG A 370 12.42 7.32 -27.88
C ARG A 370 11.12 8.08 -27.60
N PHE A 371 10.07 7.36 -27.17
CA PHE A 371 8.80 7.98 -26.82
C PHE A 371 8.96 8.95 -25.65
N LEU A 372 9.65 8.55 -24.57
CA LEU A 372 9.82 9.39 -23.39
C LEU A 372 10.71 10.60 -23.67
N GLU A 373 11.87 10.40 -24.30
CA GLU A 373 12.87 11.47 -24.48
C GLU A 373 12.50 12.48 -25.57
N ASN A 374 11.84 12.04 -26.66
CA ASN A 374 11.54 12.92 -27.78
C ASN A 374 10.10 13.43 -27.75
N ASP A 375 9.12 12.51 -27.67
CA ASP A 375 7.72 12.89 -27.86
C ASP A 375 7.11 13.42 -26.55
N PHE A 376 7.27 12.67 -25.45
CA PHE A 376 6.68 13.00 -24.16
C PHE A 376 7.33 14.24 -23.54
N ALA A 377 8.66 14.30 -23.46
CA ALA A 377 9.37 15.40 -22.80
C ALA A 377 9.04 16.75 -23.45
N HIS A 378 9.03 16.81 -24.78
CA HIS A 378 8.68 18.03 -25.51
C HIS A 378 7.23 18.47 -25.24
N THR A 379 6.26 17.54 -25.34
CA THR A 379 4.85 17.84 -25.06
C THR A 379 4.65 18.28 -23.60
N PHE A 380 5.39 17.68 -22.67
CA PHE A 380 5.31 18.05 -21.26
C PHE A 380 5.73 19.51 -21.02
N GLU A 381 6.87 19.93 -21.58
CA GLU A 381 7.35 21.32 -21.45
C GLU A 381 6.34 22.34 -22.02
N GLU A 382 5.74 22.04 -23.17
CA GLU A 382 4.76 22.93 -23.80
C GLU A 382 3.48 23.04 -22.96
N ILE A 383 2.94 21.92 -22.52
CA ILE A 383 1.72 21.87 -21.67
C ILE A 383 1.97 22.55 -20.34
N LEU A 384 3.10 22.25 -19.66
CA LEU A 384 3.45 22.84 -18.38
C LEU A 384 3.58 24.36 -18.48
N SER A 385 4.28 24.85 -19.50
CA SER A 385 4.43 26.31 -19.73
C SER A 385 3.09 26.99 -19.91
N LYS A 386 2.17 26.39 -20.67
CA LYS A 386 0.80 26.92 -20.85
C LYS A 386 0.00 26.85 -19.54
N SER A 387 0.05 25.73 -18.84
CA SER A 387 -0.65 25.52 -17.58
C SER A 387 -0.23 26.56 -16.53
N LYS A 388 1.07 26.82 -16.37
CA LYS A 388 1.59 27.85 -15.46
C LYS A 388 1.08 29.26 -15.82
N LYS A 389 0.92 29.57 -17.11
CA LYS A 389 0.41 30.88 -17.56
C LYS A 389 -1.06 31.11 -17.27
N ILE A 390 -1.88 30.05 -17.34
CA ILE A 390 -3.33 30.15 -17.15
C ILE A 390 -3.78 29.67 -15.76
N TRP A 391 -2.83 29.27 -14.88
CA TRP A 391 -3.15 28.85 -13.53
C TRP A 391 -3.78 30.00 -12.73
N PRO A 392 -4.87 29.75 -11.98
CA PRO A 392 -5.45 30.79 -11.14
C PRO A 392 -4.60 31.01 -9.88
N GLY A 393 -3.98 32.16 -9.77
CA GLY A 393 -3.10 32.52 -8.65
C GLY A 393 -1.70 31.90 -8.76
N ASP A 394 -1.12 31.57 -7.62
CA ASP A 394 0.21 30.97 -7.55
C ASP A 394 0.16 29.45 -7.79
N PHE A 395 1.01 28.97 -8.68
CA PHE A 395 1.08 27.56 -9.09
C PHE A 395 1.58 26.65 -7.96
N GLU A 396 2.32 27.18 -6.99
CA GLU A 396 2.93 26.45 -5.88
C GLU A 396 2.00 26.41 -4.65
N THR A 397 1.02 27.31 -4.57
CA THR A 397 0.11 27.40 -3.42
C THR A 397 -0.91 26.26 -3.44
N ASP A 398 -1.07 25.59 -2.29
CA ASP A 398 -2.07 24.56 -2.11
C ASP A 398 -3.49 25.15 -2.17
N LEU A 399 -4.41 24.35 -2.71
CA LEU A 399 -5.84 24.65 -2.73
C LEU A 399 -6.36 24.80 -1.31
N ASP A 400 -7.11 25.87 -1.07
CA ASP A 400 -7.76 26.12 0.21
C ASP A 400 -8.63 24.90 0.61
N ASP A 401 -8.61 24.58 1.89
CA ASP A 401 -9.33 23.45 2.47
C ASP A 401 -10.84 23.49 2.15
N ASP A 402 -11.43 24.68 2.08
CA ASP A 402 -12.85 24.89 1.77
C ASP A 402 -13.23 24.44 0.34
N TYR A 403 -12.27 24.33 -0.56
CA TYR A 403 -12.48 23.88 -1.95
C TYR A 403 -12.02 22.44 -2.22
N GLN A 404 -11.46 21.76 -1.21
CA GLN A 404 -11.06 20.36 -1.33
C GLN A 404 -12.27 19.42 -1.22
N LEU A 405 -12.14 18.23 -1.81
CA LEU A 405 -13.14 17.18 -1.83
C LEU A 405 -12.62 15.92 -1.15
N LEU A 406 -13.44 15.27 -0.33
CA LEU A 406 -13.23 13.87 0.04
C LEU A 406 -13.45 12.99 -1.19
N SER A 407 -12.37 12.58 -1.81
CA SER A 407 -12.33 11.91 -3.11
C SER A 407 -12.00 10.42 -2.97
N PRO A 408 -12.66 9.54 -3.74
CA PRO A 408 -12.23 8.14 -3.92
C PRO A 408 -10.88 8.01 -4.63
N SER A 409 -10.41 9.09 -5.28
CA SER A 409 -9.23 9.19 -6.13
C SER A 409 -9.34 8.35 -7.42
N ASP A 410 -9.26 7.03 -7.39
CA ASP A 410 -9.47 6.17 -8.56
C ASP A 410 -10.97 5.98 -8.84
N PHE A 411 -11.59 6.99 -9.47
CA PHE A 411 -13.04 7.11 -9.62
C PHE A 411 -13.48 7.04 -11.06
N GLY A 412 -14.42 6.11 -11.34
CA GLY A 412 -15.02 5.97 -12.66
C GLY A 412 -15.81 4.68 -12.82
N PHE A 413 -16.37 4.45 -14.01
CA PHE A 413 -17.21 3.28 -14.28
C PHE A 413 -16.47 1.95 -14.22
N HIS A 414 -15.15 1.95 -14.31
CA HIS A 414 -14.32 0.77 -14.10
C HIS A 414 -14.39 0.25 -12.65
N ASN A 415 -14.70 1.13 -11.69
CA ASN A 415 -14.88 0.82 -10.27
C ASN A 415 -16.36 0.92 -9.86
N THR A 416 -17.28 0.46 -10.72
CA THR A 416 -18.71 0.44 -10.42
C THR A 416 -19.35 -0.91 -10.70
N LEU A 417 -20.42 -1.18 -9.98
CA LEU A 417 -21.32 -2.30 -10.22
C LEU A 417 -22.75 -1.80 -10.43
N LEU A 418 -23.38 -2.25 -11.50
CA LEU A 418 -24.80 -2.01 -11.74
C LEU A 418 -25.62 -3.08 -11.01
N THR A 419 -26.47 -2.63 -10.07
CA THR A 419 -27.38 -3.48 -9.30
C THR A 419 -28.83 -3.13 -9.61
N LYS A 420 -29.76 -3.93 -9.09
CA LYS A 420 -31.20 -3.61 -9.17
C LYS A 420 -31.56 -2.30 -8.44
N ASP A 421 -30.76 -1.90 -7.46
CA ASP A 421 -30.96 -0.70 -6.63
C ASP A 421 -30.16 0.52 -7.14
N GLY A 422 -29.53 0.40 -8.32
CA GLY A 422 -28.73 1.45 -8.96
C GLY A 422 -27.24 1.15 -8.98
N ILE A 423 -26.44 2.21 -9.19
CA ILE A 423 -24.98 2.12 -9.26
C ILE A 423 -24.41 1.98 -7.86
N LYS A 424 -23.45 1.08 -7.70
CA LYS A 424 -22.61 0.95 -6.53
C LYS A 424 -21.15 1.26 -6.92
N PHE A 425 -20.50 2.11 -6.16
CA PHE A 425 -19.10 2.47 -6.32
C PHE A 425 -18.25 1.60 -5.41
N ILE A 426 -17.15 1.08 -5.90
CA ILE A 426 -16.26 0.18 -5.18
C ILE A 426 -14.82 0.69 -5.25
N ASP A 427 -13.93 0.13 -4.43
CA ASP A 427 -12.49 0.41 -4.44
C ASP A 427 -12.11 1.80 -3.89
N PHE A 428 -12.28 1.98 -2.57
CA PHE A 428 -11.97 3.21 -1.84
C PHE A 428 -10.57 3.20 -1.21
N GLU A 429 -9.66 2.38 -1.69
CA GLU A 429 -8.33 2.18 -1.08
C GLU A 429 -7.38 3.40 -1.19
N TYR A 430 -7.79 4.42 -1.95
CA TYR A 430 -7.06 5.69 -2.12
C TYR A 430 -7.76 6.90 -1.51
N PHE A 431 -8.88 6.70 -0.82
CA PHE A 431 -9.76 7.74 -0.32
C PHE A 431 -9.04 8.77 0.58
N GLY A 432 -9.38 10.05 0.38
CA GLY A 432 -8.87 11.18 1.16
C GLY A 432 -9.19 12.53 0.51
N TRP A 433 -8.60 13.60 1.04
CA TRP A 433 -8.75 14.95 0.50
C TRP A 433 -7.98 15.14 -0.80
N ASP A 434 -8.59 15.81 -1.79
CA ASP A 434 -7.98 16.08 -3.10
C ASP A 434 -8.66 17.28 -3.77
N ASP A 435 -8.06 17.83 -4.84
CA ASP A 435 -8.73 18.82 -5.70
C ASP A 435 -9.86 18.13 -6.52
N PRO A 436 -11.10 18.62 -6.46
CA PRO A 436 -12.19 18.11 -7.29
C PRO A 436 -11.92 18.19 -8.80
N VAL A 437 -11.02 19.08 -9.22
CA VAL A 437 -10.54 19.14 -10.61
C VAL A 437 -9.81 17.85 -11.00
N LYS A 438 -9.03 17.26 -10.09
CA LYS A 438 -8.36 15.99 -10.35
C LYS A 438 -9.36 14.86 -10.60
N LEU A 439 -10.36 14.71 -9.71
CA LEU A 439 -11.44 13.72 -9.90
C LEU A 439 -12.15 13.94 -11.25
N THR A 440 -12.39 15.21 -11.63
CA THR A 440 -13.02 15.55 -12.90
C THR A 440 -12.17 15.14 -14.09
N CYS A 441 -10.86 15.44 -14.06
CA CYS A 441 -9.91 15.07 -15.11
C CYS A 441 -9.71 13.56 -15.22
N ASP A 442 -9.53 12.88 -14.09
CA ASP A 442 -9.31 11.42 -14.06
C ASP A 442 -10.52 10.69 -14.66
N PHE A 443 -11.74 11.10 -14.36
CA PHE A 443 -12.95 10.55 -14.98
C PHE A 443 -12.98 10.73 -16.50
N LEU A 444 -12.51 11.86 -17.02
CA LEU A 444 -12.46 12.14 -18.46
C LEU A 444 -11.36 11.37 -19.21
N LEU A 445 -10.24 11.12 -18.54
CA LEU A 445 -8.98 10.66 -19.14
C LEU A 445 -8.67 9.19 -18.87
N HIS A 446 -9.39 8.55 -17.93
CA HIS A 446 -9.11 7.16 -17.54
C HIS A 446 -9.22 6.20 -18.75
N PRO A 447 -8.16 5.45 -19.08
CA PRO A 447 -8.12 4.63 -20.30
C PRO A 447 -9.05 3.42 -20.28
N GLY A 448 -9.58 3.05 -19.12
CA GLY A 448 -10.57 1.99 -18.95
C GLY A 448 -12.02 2.43 -19.17
N MET A 449 -12.26 3.72 -19.46
CA MET A 449 -13.61 4.25 -19.70
C MET A 449 -13.76 4.68 -21.17
N VAL A 450 -14.81 4.18 -21.82
CA VAL A 450 -15.14 4.59 -23.20
C VAL A 450 -16.35 5.52 -23.12
N LEU A 451 -16.09 6.85 -23.06
CA LEU A 451 -17.11 7.89 -23.02
C LEU A 451 -17.19 8.60 -24.36
N THR A 452 -18.43 8.83 -24.84
CA THR A 452 -18.64 9.73 -25.99
C THR A 452 -18.43 11.20 -25.58
N ASN A 453 -18.20 12.08 -26.55
CA ASN A 453 -18.01 13.51 -26.26
C ASN A 453 -19.24 14.11 -25.58
N GLU A 454 -20.46 13.68 -25.94
CA GLU A 454 -21.72 14.13 -25.33
C GLU A 454 -21.72 13.79 -23.82
N ARG A 455 -21.28 12.59 -23.43
CA ARG A 455 -21.20 12.16 -22.02
C ARG A 455 -20.11 12.88 -21.26
N LYS A 456 -18.98 13.16 -21.91
CA LYS A 456 -17.91 13.99 -21.32
C LYS A 456 -18.40 15.42 -21.09
N ASN A 457 -19.18 15.99 -22.02
CA ASN A 457 -19.82 17.31 -21.84
C ASN A 457 -20.81 17.29 -20.65
N ILE A 458 -21.66 16.25 -20.55
CA ILE A 458 -22.56 16.10 -19.39
C ILE A 458 -21.75 16.11 -18.09
N TRP A 459 -20.65 15.33 -18.02
CA TRP A 459 -19.81 15.23 -16.84
C TRP A 459 -19.19 16.59 -16.46
N VAL A 460 -18.58 17.29 -17.41
CA VAL A 460 -17.96 18.61 -17.17
C VAL A 460 -19.00 19.64 -16.72
N ARG A 461 -20.16 19.70 -17.38
CA ARG A 461 -21.25 20.59 -16.95
C ARG A 461 -21.71 20.30 -15.52
N ARG A 462 -21.92 18.99 -15.19
CA ARG A 462 -22.35 18.58 -13.85
C ARG A 462 -21.31 18.92 -12.77
N THR A 463 -20.03 18.71 -13.04
CA THR A 463 -18.97 19.06 -12.09
C THR A 463 -18.82 20.57 -11.90
N LYS A 464 -18.97 21.37 -12.97
CA LYS A 464 -19.04 22.84 -12.88
C LYS A 464 -20.23 23.31 -12.02
N GLU A 465 -21.39 22.66 -12.12
CA GLU A 465 -22.56 22.95 -11.28
C GLU A 465 -22.32 22.58 -9.81
N ILE A 466 -21.73 21.43 -9.54
CA ILE A 466 -21.42 20.93 -8.17
C ILE A 466 -20.44 21.85 -7.45
N PHE A 467 -19.38 22.28 -8.15
CA PHE A 467 -18.31 23.10 -7.58
C PHE A 467 -18.41 24.59 -7.97
N SER A 468 -19.66 25.09 -8.15
CA SER A 468 -19.91 26.47 -8.58
C SER A 468 -19.47 27.53 -7.58
N ASP A 469 -19.34 27.20 -6.31
CA ASP A 469 -18.85 28.11 -5.26
C ASP A 469 -17.33 28.37 -5.35
N ASP A 470 -16.61 27.52 -6.06
CA ASP A 470 -15.21 27.73 -6.41
C ASP A 470 -15.08 28.49 -7.73
N ASN A 471 -14.91 29.80 -7.65
CA ASN A 471 -14.78 30.67 -8.81
C ASN A 471 -13.58 30.32 -9.71
N CYS A 472 -12.59 29.58 -9.21
CA CYS A 472 -11.39 29.19 -9.93
C CYS A 472 -11.47 27.77 -10.52
N PHE A 473 -12.52 27.00 -10.21
CA PHE A 473 -12.65 25.59 -10.63
C PHE A 473 -12.47 25.41 -12.15
N GLN A 474 -13.18 26.19 -12.96
CA GLN A 474 -13.10 26.06 -14.43
C GLN A 474 -11.72 26.44 -14.97
N GLN A 475 -11.08 27.45 -14.38
CA GLN A 475 -9.74 27.86 -14.80
C GLN A 475 -8.70 26.81 -14.41
N ARG A 476 -8.78 26.25 -13.19
CA ARG A 476 -7.94 25.13 -12.77
C ARG A 476 -8.15 23.89 -13.63
N LEU A 477 -9.41 23.55 -13.96
CA LEU A 477 -9.74 22.44 -14.86
C LEU A 477 -9.05 22.60 -16.23
N SER A 478 -9.11 23.80 -16.80
CA SER A 478 -8.47 24.09 -18.08
C SER A 478 -6.94 24.05 -18.00
N ALA A 479 -6.36 24.48 -16.88
CA ALA A 479 -4.93 24.45 -16.64
C ALA A 479 -4.39 23.03 -16.37
N SER A 480 -5.17 22.21 -15.67
CA SER A 480 -4.70 20.89 -15.16
C SER A 480 -4.97 19.74 -16.12
N TYR A 481 -5.97 19.83 -17.00
CA TYR A 481 -6.40 18.72 -17.87
C TYR A 481 -5.23 18.08 -18.63
N GLY A 482 -4.38 18.91 -19.27
CA GLY A 482 -3.22 18.41 -20.00
C GLY A 482 -2.19 17.73 -19.08
N LEU A 483 -1.96 18.29 -17.90
CA LEU A 483 -1.03 17.74 -16.91
C LEU A 483 -1.50 16.37 -16.39
N TYR A 484 -2.79 16.23 -16.05
CA TYR A 484 -3.34 14.92 -15.65
C TYR A 484 -3.31 13.90 -16.79
N GLY A 485 -3.50 14.35 -18.05
CA GLY A 485 -3.33 13.47 -19.20
C GLY A 485 -1.90 12.95 -19.35
N LEU A 486 -0.89 13.78 -19.06
CA LEU A 486 0.51 13.35 -19.01
C LEU A 486 0.76 12.35 -17.87
N CYS A 487 0.16 12.55 -16.70
CA CYS A 487 0.18 11.53 -15.65
C CYS A 487 -0.38 10.20 -16.14
N TRP A 488 -1.51 10.20 -16.86
CA TRP A 488 -2.11 8.98 -17.41
C TRP A 488 -1.24 8.31 -18.46
N CYS A 489 -0.52 9.09 -19.31
CA CYS A 489 0.48 8.53 -20.22
C CYS A 489 1.51 7.68 -19.46
N LEU A 490 2.03 8.20 -18.34
CA LEU A 490 3.04 7.52 -17.54
C LEU A 490 2.45 6.35 -16.72
N ILE A 491 1.22 6.47 -16.21
CA ILE A 491 0.53 5.38 -15.49
C ILE A 491 0.34 4.17 -16.39
N MET A 492 -0.04 4.36 -17.65
CA MET A 492 -0.16 3.26 -18.62
C MET A 492 1.17 2.52 -18.84
N LEU A 493 2.30 3.20 -18.65
CA LEU A 493 3.63 2.63 -18.81
C LEU A 493 4.13 1.87 -17.56
N ASN A 494 3.39 1.83 -16.45
CA ASN A 494 3.77 1.04 -15.27
C ASN A 494 3.96 -0.45 -15.59
N VAL A 495 3.38 -0.97 -16.66
CA VAL A 495 3.61 -2.34 -17.14
C VAL A 495 5.09 -2.63 -17.45
N PHE A 496 5.92 -1.59 -17.68
CA PHE A 496 7.35 -1.73 -17.89
C PHE A 496 8.16 -1.87 -16.61
N LEU A 497 7.55 -1.57 -15.44
CA LEU A 497 8.20 -1.63 -14.13
C LEU A 497 8.28 -3.06 -13.55
N ILE A 498 7.77 -4.06 -14.26
CA ILE A 498 7.85 -5.47 -13.85
C ILE A 498 9.32 -5.88 -13.87
N ASP A 499 9.86 -6.23 -12.71
CA ASP A 499 11.28 -6.51 -12.51
C ASP A 499 11.72 -7.79 -13.24
N ARG A 500 12.99 -7.80 -13.70
CA ARG A 500 13.65 -8.94 -14.36
C ARG A 500 13.64 -10.22 -13.53
N GLN A 501 13.59 -10.10 -12.21
CA GLN A 501 13.57 -11.25 -11.31
C GLN A 501 12.21 -11.95 -11.34
N SER A 502 11.14 -11.16 -11.46
CA SER A 502 9.78 -11.65 -11.71
C SER A 502 9.65 -12.24 -13.13
N GLU A 503 10.32 -11.65 -14.14
CA GLU A 503 10.33 -12.17 -15.51
C GLU A 503 11.04 -13.54 -15.63
N LYS A 504 12.06 -13.82 -14.81
CA LYS A 504 12.77 -15.13 -14.81
C LYS A 504 11.92 -16.29 -14.29
N ASN A 505 10.93 -16.00 -13.44
CA ASN A 505 10.03 -17.00 -12.88
C ASN A 505 8.75 -17.20 -13.70
N ILE A 506 8.58 -16.41 -14.78
CA ILE A 506 7.40 -16.44 -15.67
C ILE A 506 7.64 -17.44 -16.79
N MET A 507 6.69 -18.33 -17.06
CA MET A 507 6.75 -19.29 -18.18
C MET A 507 6.81 -18.56 -19.54
N ALA A 508 7.41 -19.15 -20.55
CA ALA A 508 7.59 -18.55 -21.88
C ALA A 508 6.29 -18.08 -22.56
N LEU A 509 5.15 -18.71 -22.26
CA LEU A 509 3.80 -18.31 -22.71
C LEU A 509 3.34 -16.98 -22.06
N GLU A 510 3.65 -16.78 -20.78
CA GLU A 510 3.35 -15.55 -20.05
C GLU A 510 4.24 -14.39 -20.50
N MET A 511 5.48 -14.66 -20.95
CA MET A 511 6.38 -13.66 -21.51
C MET A 511 5.88 -13.05 -22.81
N SER A 512 5.23 -13.83 -23.68
CA SER A 512 4.61 -13.32 -24.91
C SER A 512 3.46 -12.36 -24.61
N ASP A 513 2.66 -12.68 -23.60
CA ASP A 513 1.52 -11.89 -23.18
C ASP A 513 1.96 -10.57 -22.52
N ILE A 514 3.03 -10.60 -21.71
CA ILE A 514 3.63 -9.40 -21.12
C ILE A 514 4.18 -8.48 -22.21
N LYS A 515 4.88 -9.01 -23.22
CA LYS A 515 5.40 -8.22 -24.34
C LYS A 515 4.28 -7.58 -25.15
N ALA A 516 3.22 -8.34 -25.45
CA ALA A 516 2.03 -7.82 -26.12
C ALA A 516 1.36 -6.71 -25.32
N LYS A 517 1.23 -6.89 -24.00
CA LYS A 517 0.66 -5.90 -23.07
C LYS A 517 1.52 -4.64 -22.98
N LYS A 518 2.86 -4.76 -22.91
CA LYS A 518 3.79 -3.62 -22.94
C LYS A 518 3.60 -2.79 -24.22
N LEU A 519 3.51 -3.45 -25.38
CA LEU A 519 3.29 -2.78 -26.67
C LEU A 519 1.90 -2.09 -26.72
N GLU A 520 0.86 -2.77 -26.29
CA GLU A 520 -0.50 -2.22 -26.21
C GLU A 520 -0.56 -0.94 -25.36
N GLN A 521 0.04 -0.97 -24.17
CA GLN A 521 0.03 0.17 -23.25
C GLN A 521 0.87 1.34 -23.80
N LEU A 522 2.00 1.07 -24.45
CA LEU A 522 2.79 2.10 -25.12
C LEU A 522 2.00 2.78 -26.23
N GLU A 523 1.27 2.03 -27.06
CA GLU A 523 0.42 2.59 -28.10
C GLU A 523 -0.76 3.40 -27.53
N LYS A 524 -1.35 2.98 -26.41
CA LYS A 524 -2.36 3.78 -25.69
C LYS A 524 -1.77 5.09 -25.18
N SER A 525 -0.57 5.05 -24.61
CA SER A 525 0.13 6.25 -24.13
C SER A 525 0.44 7.22 -25.25
N LYS A 526 0.91 6.74 -26.42
CA LYS A 526 1.13 7.55 -27.63
C LYS A 526 -0.17 8.22 -28.12
N LYS A 527 -1.27 7.48 -28.16
CA LYS A 527 -2.59 8.02 -28.54
C LYS A 527 -3.06 9.09 -27.57
N MET A 528 -2.88 8.88 -26.28
CA MET A 528 -3.19 9.89 -25.26
C MET A 528 -2.36 11.16 -25.50
N LEU A 529 -1.06 11.03 -25.73
CA LEU A 529 -0.18 12.16 -25.98
C LEU A 529 -0.59 12.97 -27.24
N LEU A 530 -1.02 12.29 -28.30
CA LEU A 530 -1.57 12.96 -29.49
C LEU A 530 -2.84 13.74 -29.17
N HIS A 531 -3.76 13.16 -28.38
CA HIS A 531 -4.96 13.87 -27.91
C HIS A 531 -4.60 15.12 -27.09
N LEU A 532 -3.58 15.04 -26.23
CA LEU A 532 -3.13 16.18 -25.42
C LEU A 532 -2.50 17.29 -26.29
N ASN A 533 -1.79 16.95 -27.36
CA ASN A 533 -1.28 17.91 -28.32
C ASN A 533 -2.41 18.67 -29.05
N GLU A 534 -3.53 18.00 -29.37
CA GLU A 534 -4.71 18.65 -29.95
C GLU A 534 -5.38 19.58 -28.91
N PHE A 535 -5.51 19.12 -27.66
CA PHE A 535 -6.00 19.95 -26.54
C PHE A 535 -5.10 21.19 -26.34
N HIS A 536 -3.78 21.01 -26.37
CA HIS A 536 -2.83 22.12 -26.20
C HIS A 536 -3.07 23.24 -27.22
N LYS A 537 -3.41 22.88 -28.47
CA LYS A 537 -3.69 23.82 -29.55
C LYS A 537 -5.05 24.48 -29.47
N ASN A 538 -6.09 23.70 -29.12
CA ASN A 538 -7.50 24.08 -29.30
C ASN A 538 -8.22 24.43 -27.98
N GLY A 539 -7.61 24.18 -26.81
CA GLY A 539 -8.26 24.32 -25.49
C GLY A 539 -9.06 23.10 -25.09
N LEU A 540 -9.75 23.19 -23.94
CA LEU A 540 -10.55 22.09 -23.39
C LEU A 540 -11.68 21.76 -24.37
N PRO A 541 -11.78 20.49 -24.85
CA PRO A 541 -12.75 20.12 -25.88
C PRO A 541 -14.18 19.92 -25.34
N TYR A 542 -14.42 20.23 -24.06
CA TYR A 542 -15.69 19.99 -23.36
C TYR A 542 -16.22 21.30 -22.80
N GLU A 543 -17.51 21.60 -23.05
CA GLU A 543 -18.22 22.80 -22.59
C GLU A 543 -18.96 22.62 -21.27
#